data_0eb73acf9b8b86b716c1f46b20af2560
#
_entry.id   0eb73acf9b8b86b716c1f46b20af2560
#
_cell.length_a   1.000
_cell.length_b   1.000
_cell.length_c   1.000
_cell.angle_alpha   90.00
_cell.angle_beta   90.00
_cell.angle_gamma   90.00
#
_symmetry.space_group_name_H-M   'P 1'
#
loop_
_entity.id
_entity.type
_entity.pdbx_description
1 polymer ?
#
loop_
_entity_poly.entity_id
_entity_poly.type
_entity_poly.pdbx_seq_one_letter_code
_entity_poly.pdbx_strand_id
1 'polypeptide(L)'
;NGMSGFGLSAHWYITTMGIAFIILSFIAPKFRAATVKTVPEYFRRRYGKSCGIITAIIMLLPLVGLTAGQFIASAVILSTMLSIDYQVAVIIVAVVVTVYSIMGGLWSVTLTDFVQVFLIVIGMIIAVPFAMNYAGGWGQVTANIPEGTLSMFQGYDLFGIISLVIMYTATFSVGQEAVSRFYAARDEKAAKGGAWLAAMVNFIYAFIPTILGIITLALINMGKFSSDQF
;
A
#
# COMPACT_ATOMS: atom_id res chain seq x y z
N ASN A 1 16.78 -9.36 -7.62
CA ASN A 1 16.16 -10.49 -8.35
C ASN A 1 14.62 -10.44 -8.42
N GLY A 2 13.93 -9.58 -7.66
CA GLY A 2 12.45 -9.52 -7.68
C GLY A 2 11.85 -8.57 -8.72
N MET A 3 12.58 -7.56 -9.16
CA MET A 3 12.02 -6.54 -10.08
C MET A 3 12.17 -6.90 -11.57
N SER A 4 13.14 -7.72 -11.94
CA SER A 4 13.41 -8.09 -13.33
C SER A 4 12.37 -9.04 -13.94
N GLY A 5 11.51 -9.66 -13.14
CA GLY A 5 10.53 -10.65 -13.61
C GLY A 5 9.11 -10.10 -13.84
N PHE A 6 8.75 -8.96 -13.26
CA PHE A 6 7.35 -8.48 -13.28
C PHE A 6 7.09 -7.36 -14.30
N GLY A 7 8.06 -6.47 -14.55
CA GLY A 7 7.89 -5.39 -15.52
C GLY A 7 6.57 -4.62 -15.36
N LEU A 8 5.90 -4.40 -16.48
CA LEU A 8 4.59 -3.73 -16.49
C LEU A 8 3.52 -4.53 -15.74
N SER A 9 3.63 -5.87 -15.68
CA SER A 9 2.67 -6.72 -14.97
C SER A 9 2.65 -6.46 -13.45
N ALA A 10 3.65 -5.77 -12.88
CA ALA A 10 3.66 -5.36 -11.48
C ALA A 10 2.45 -4.47 -11.11
N HIS A 11 1.84 -3.77 -12.08
CA HIS A 11 0.63 -2.98 -11.83
C HIS A 11 -0.53 -3.82 -11.27
N TRP A 12 -0.59 -5.13 -11.60
CA TRP A 12 -1.63 -6.02 -11.09
C TRP A 12 -1.67 -6.10 -9.57
N TYR A 13 -0.52 -5.96 -8.92
CA TYR A 13 -0.46 -5.93 -7.45
C TYR A 13 -1.36 -4.86 -6.83
N ILE A 14 -1.36 -3.65 -7.40
CA ILE A 14 -2.20 -2.54 -6.91
C ILE A 14 -3.58 -2.57 -7.57
N THR A 15 -3.67 -2.93 -8.84
CA THR A 15 -4.95 -3.02 -9.58
C THR A 15 -5.90 -4.01 -8.92
N THR A 16 -5.40 -5.16 -8.46
CA THR A 16 -6.21 -6.18 -7.76
C THR A 16 -6.73 -5.68 -6.41
N MET A 17 -6.00 -4.79 -5.71
CA MET A 17 -6.53 -4.07 -4.54
C MET A 17 -7.72 -3.20 -4.92
N GLY A 18 -7.64 -2.48 -6.05
CA GLY A 18 -8.77 -1.70 -6.58
C GLY A 18 -9.99 -2.57 -6.85
N ILE A 19 -9.81 -3.74 -7.48
CA ILE A 19 -10.88 -4.71 -7.70
C ILE A 19 -11.46 -5.19 -6.37
N ALA A 20 -10.62 -5.49 -5.39
CA ALA A 20 -11.07 -5.88 -4.05
C ALA A 20 -11.93 -4.78 -3.40
N PHE A 21 -11.57 -3.49 -3.54
CA PHE A 21 -12.39 -2.38 -3.04
C PHE A 21 -13.74 -2.26 -3.75
N ILE A 22 -13.83 -2.59 -5.05
CA ILE A 22 -15.12 -2.69 -5.76
C ILE A 22 -15.99 -3.77 -5.11
N ILE A 23 -15.45 -4.96 -4.88
CA ILE A 23 -16.17 -6.06 -4.21
C ILE A 23 -16.60 -5.63 -2.80
N LEU A 24 -15.70 -5.01 -2.03
CA LEU A 24 -15.98 -4.49 -0.70
C LEU A 24 -17.04 -3.40 -0.67
N SER A 25 -17.21 -2.63 -1.75
CA SER A 25 -18.24 -1.61 -1.83
C SER A 25 -19.67 -2.15 -1.63
N PHE A 26 -19.88 -3.42 -1.95
CA PHE A 26 -21.17 -4.11 -1.71
C PHE A 26 -21.32 -4.56 -0.26
N ILE A 27 -20.22 -4.71 0.48
CA ILE A 27 -20.19 -5.18 1.87
C ILE A 27 -20.05 -4.00 2.84
N ALA A 28 -19.41 -2.91 2.42
CA ALA A 28 -19.15 -1.72 3.23
C ALA A 28 -20.37 -1.13 3.95
N PRO A 29 -21.58 -1.05 3.33
CA PRO A 29 -22.78 -0.62 4.03
C PRO A 29 -23.14 -1.51 5.23
N LYS A 30 -22.92 -2.82 5.10
CA LYS A 30 -23.20 -3.78 6.19
C LYS A 30 -22.24 -3.60 7.37
N PHE A 31 -20.98 -3.27 7.10
CA PHE A 31 -20.02 -2.92 8.15
C PHE A 31 -20.47 -1.67 8.89
N ARG A 32 -20.90 -0.63 8.18
CA ARG A 32 -21.40 0.60 8.82
C ARG A 32 -22.65 0.34 9.64
N ALA A 33 -23.59 -0.46 9.14
CA ALA A 33 -24.83 -0.83 9.84
C ALA A 33 -24.57 -1.64 11.11
N ALA A 34 -23.46 -2.35 11.24
CA ALA A 34 -23.13 -3.15 12.43
C ALA A 34 -22.90 -2.31 13.72
N THR A 35 -22.72 -0.98 13.61
CA THR A 35 -22.57 -0.04 14.74
C THR A 35 -21.50 -0.44 15.75
N VAL A 36 -20.44 -1.09 15.30
CA VAL A 36 -19.26 -1.47 16.10
C VAL A 36 -18.06 -0.63 15.68
N LYS A 37 -17.03 -0.57 16.53
CA LYS A 37 -15.81 0.20 16.26
C LYS A 37 -14.66 -0.66 15.74
N THR A 38 -14.66 -1.94 16.09
CA THR A 38 -13.59 -2.86 15.76
C THR A 38 -14.12 -4.24 15.40
N VAL A 39 -13.34 -4.98 14.61
CA VAL A 39 -13.65 -6.38 14.25
C VAL A 39 -13.73 -7.27 15.49
N PRO A 40 -12.82 -7.23 16.48
CA PRO A 40 -12.95 -7.99 17.72
C PRO A 40 -14.23 -7.67 18.49
N GLU A 41 -14.68 -6.40 18.48
CA GLU A 41 -15.94 -6.01 19.12
C GLU A 41 -17.15 -6.69 18.45
N TYR A 42 -17.16 -6.76 17.11
CA TYR A 42 -18.20 -7.48 16.36
C TYR A 42 -18.30 -8.94 16.80
N PHE A 43 -17.14 -9.64 16.83
CA PHE A 43 -17.08 -11.03 17.28
C PHE A 43 -17.49 -11.21 18.74
N ARG A 44 -17.07 -10.28 19.62
CA ARG A 44 -17.46 -10.29 21.03
C ARG A 44 -18.97 -10.18 21.21
N ARG A 45 -19.63 -9.30 20.45
CA ARG A 45 -21.09 -9.11 20.53
C ARG A 45 -21.86 -10.32 20.01
N ARG A 46 -21.33 -10.99 18.98
CA ARG A 46 -22.05 -12.11 18.33
C ARG A 46 -21.75 -13.46 18.96
N TYR A 47 -20.53 -13.71 19.41
CA TYR A 47 -20.05 -15.03 19.84
C TYR A 47 -19.51 -15.05 21.28
N GLY A 48 -19.55 -13.94 22.00
CA GLY A 48 -19.15 -13.84 23.39
C GLY A 48 -17.72 -13.34 23.60
N LYS A 49 -17.37 -13.11 24.89
CA LYS A 49 -16.13 -12.45 25.33
C LYS A 49 -14.86 -13.19 24.86
N SER A 50 -14.84 -14.49 24.99
CA SER A 50 -13.68 -15.32 24.63
C SER A 50 -13.34 -15.21 23.14
N CYS A 51 -14.35 -15.24 22.26
CA CYS A 51 -14.18 -15.09 20.83
C CYS A 51 -13.61 -13.71 20.48
N GLY A 52 -14.08 -12.65 21.13
CA GLY A 52 -13.54 -11.30 20.93
C GLY A 52 -12.06 -11.18 21.34
N ILE A 53 -11.66 -11.81 22.44
CA ILE A 53 -10.25 -11.81 22.89
C ILE A 53 -9.36 -12.57 21.92
N ILE A 54 -9.77 -13.77 21.51
CA ILE A 54 -9.00 -14.60 20.56
C ILE A 54 -8.84 -13.84 19.23
N THR A 55 -9.90 -13.24 18.71
CA THR A 55 -9.85 -12.42 17.49
C THR A 55 -8.89 -11.25 17.64
N ALA A 56 -8.89 -10.57 18.79
CA ALA A 56 -7.98 -9.45 19.04
C ALA A 56 -6.50 -9.91 19.01
N ILE A 57 -6.18 -11.03 19.63
CA ILE A 57 -4.82 -11.58 19.64
C ILE A 57 -4.37 -11.98 18.23
N ILE A 58 -5.24 -12.71 17.49
CA ILE A 58 -4.93 -13.13 16.11
C ILE A 58 -4.68 -11.93 15.20
N MET A 59 -5.44 -10.85 15.36
CA MET A 59 -5.29 -9.65 14.55
C MET A 59 -4.09 -8.80 14.96
N LEU A 60 -3.67 -8.85 16.22
CA LEU A 60 -2.54 -8.05 16.72
C LEU A 60 -1.20 -8.54 16.13
N LEU A 61 -0.99 -9.83 16.01
CA LEU A 61 0.29 -10.40 15.56
C LEU A 61 0.72 -9.92 14.16
N PRO A 62 -0.13 -9.99 13.10
CA PRO A 62 0.22 -9.46 11.78
C PRO A 62 0.45 -7.95 11.80
N LEU A 63 -0.30 -7.18 12.61
CA LEU A 63 -0.15 -5.73 12.71
C LEU A 63 1.20 -5.34 13.30
N VAL A 64 1.68 -6.05 14.31
CA VAL A 64 3.03 -5.83 14.87
C VAL A 64 4.10 -6.06 13.80
N GLY A 65 4.01 -7.16 13.05
CA GLY A 65 4.93 -7.45 11.95
C GLY A 65 4.91 -6.39 10.85
N LEU A 66 3.72 -5.96 10.44
CA LEU A 66 3.54 -4.92 9.44
C LEU A 66 4.14 -3.58 9.91
N THR A 67 3.86 -3.18 11.14
CA THR A 67 4.39 -1.94 11.73
C THR A 67 5.92 -1.98 11.84
N ALA A 68 6.49 -3.11 12.26
CA ALA A 68 7.94 -3.29 12.30
C ALA A 68 8.56 -3.13 10.90
N GLY A 69 7.94 -3.73 9.86
CA GLY A 69 8.38 -3.57 8.47
C GLY A 69 8.36 -2.11 8.00
N GLN A 70 7.34 -1.34 8.37
CA GLN A 70 7.25 0.10 8.04
C GLN A 70 8.33 0.92 8.76
N PHE A 71 8.64 0.60 10.02
CA PHE A 71 9.72 1.27 10.76
C PHE A 71 11.09 0.98 10.12
N ILE A 72 11.36 -0.26 9.76
CA ILE A 72 12.58 -0.67 9.07
C ILE A 72 12.71 0.10 7.75
N ALA A 73 11.68 0.09 6.90
CA ALA A 73 11.71 0.78 5.62
C ALA A 73 11.94 2.29 5.78
N SER A 74 11.24 2.93 6.72
CA SER A 74 11.40 4.36 7.01
C SER A 74 12.79 4.69 7.54
N ALA A 75 13.35 3.84 8.40
CA ALA A 75 14.69 4.02 8.95
C ALA A 75 15.79 3.87 7.88
N VAL A 76 15.66 2.91 6.97
CA VAL A 76 16.58 2.76 5.82
C VAL A 76 16.57 4.02 4.96
N ILE A 77 15.39 4.54 4.62
CA ILE A 77 15.28 5.78 3.84
C ILE A 77 15.94 6.94 4.58
N LEU A 78 15.61 7.12 5.88
CA LEU A 78 16.12 8.23 6.68
C LEU A 78 17.64 8.15 6.84
N SER A 79 18.19 6.97 7.13
CA SER A 79 19.64 6.76 7.27
C SER A 79 20.38 7.05 5.98
N THR A 80 19.82 6.62 4.83
CA THR A 80 20.42 6.87 3.52
C THR A 80 20.37 8.35 3.13
N MET A 81 19.24 9.02 3.35
CA MET A 81 19.07 10.43 2.98
C MET A 81 19.89 11.39 3.84
N LEU A 82 20.01 11.11 5.14
CA LEU A 82 20.71 11.97 6.09
C LEU A 82 22.14 11.50 6.38
N SER A 83 22.57 10.36 5.83
CA SER A 83 23.88 9.73 6.10
C SER A 83 24.12 9.52 7.60
N ILE A 84 23.09 9.13 8.36
CA ILE A 84 23.16 8.83 9.78
C ILE A 84 23.14 7.33 10.02
N ASP A 85 23.60 6.92 11.20
CA ASP A 85 23.57 5.51 11.60
C ASP A 85 22.15 4.94 11.61
N TYR A 86 22.00 3.69 11.14
CA TYR A 86 20.70 3.04 11.02
C TYR A 86 19.97 2.92 12.38
N GLN A 87 20.69 2.64 13.47
CA GLN A 87 20.07 2.52 14.79
C GLN A 87 19.50 3.86 15.26
N VAL A 88 20.22 4.95 15.00
CA VAL A 88 19.74 6.31 15.28
C VAL A 88 18.51 6.62 14.45
N ALA A 89 18.50 6.28 13.17
CA ALA A 89 17.35 6.47 12.29
C ALA A 89 16.11 5.71 12.79
N VAL A 90 16.25 4.45 13.22
CA VAL A 90 15.15 3.65 13.81
C VAL A 90 14.56 4.33 15.03
N ILE A 91 15.42 4.85 15.95
CA ILE A 91 14.96 5.52 17.17
C ILE A 91 14.20 6.80 16.82
N ILE A 92 14.73 7.61 15.89
CA ILE A 92 14.06 8.85 15.45
C ILE A 92 12.67 8.52 14.86
N VAL A 93 12.58 7.55 13.94
CA VAL A 93 11.31 7.14 13.34
C VAL A 93 10.33 6.66 14.41
N ALA A 94 10.78 5.80 15.33
CA ALA A 94 9.94 5.27 16.40
C ALA A 94 9.40 6.38 17.32
N VAL A 95 10.24 7.31 17.72
CA VAL A 95 9.84 8.44 18.58
C VAL A 95 8.84 9.34 17.85
N VAL A 96 9.15 9.77 16.63
CA VAL A 96 8.28 10.66 15.85
C VAL A 96 6.91 10.03 15.62
N VAL A 97 6.87 8.77 15.15
CA VAL A 97 5.60 8.06 14.89
C VAL A 97 4.80 7.89 16.18
N THR A 98 5.45 7.51 17.28
CA THR A 98 4.78 7.31 18.57
C THR A 98 4.20 8.62 19.10
N VAL A 99 4.97 9.70 19.08
CA VAL A 99 4.55 11.01 19.58
C VAL A 99 3.33 11.52 18.82
N TYR A 100 3.37 11.57 17.49
CA TYR A 100 2.23 12.09 16.73
C TYR A 100 0.99 11.18 16.82
N SER A 101 1.19 9.86 16.93
CA SER A 101 0.08 8.91 17.06
C SER A 101 -0.63 9.05 18.42
N ILE A 102 0.12 9.27 19.52
CA ILE A 102 -0.45 9.50 20.85
C ILE A 102 -1.15 10.86 20.93
N MET A 103 -0.54 11.90 20.37
CA MET A 103 -1.08 13.27 20.47
C MET A 103 -2.36 13.48 19.67
N GLY A 104 -2.52 12.82 18.55
CA GLY A 104 -3.58 13.14 17.60
C GLY A 104 -4.71 12.10 17.49
N GLY A 105 -4.51 10.89 17.95
CA GLY A 105 -5.49 9.81 17.82
C GLY A 105 -5.92 9.57 16.36
N LEU A 106 -7.07 8.92 16.18
CA LEU A 106 -7.58 8.53 14.86
C LEU A 106 -7.86 9.72 13.93
N TRP A 107 -8.30 10.86 14.47
CA TRP A 107 -8.60 12.05 13.67
C TRP A 107 -7.35 12.67 13.06
N SER A 108 -6.30 12.83 13.85
CA SER A 108 -5.03 13.39 13.37
C SER A 108 -4.39 12.47 12.33
N VAL A 109 -4.41 11.15 12.57
CA VAL A 109 -3.88 10.16 11.61
C VAL A 109 -4.64 10.25 10.29
N THR A 110 -5.97 10.33 10.31
CA THR A 110 -6.78 10.45 9.09
C THR A 110 -6.49 11.74 8.33
N LEU A 111 -6.27 12.85 9.03
CA LEU A 111 -5.93 14.13 8.39
C LEU A 111 -4.51 14.11 7.79
N THR A 112 -3.55 13.54 8.49
CA THR A 112 -2.19 13.38 7.96
C THR A 112 -2.16 12.42 6.77
N ASP A 113 -2.87 11.29 6.82
CA ASP A 113 -3.02 10.37 5.69
C ASP A 113 -3.56 11.10 4.46
N PHE A 114 -4.58 11.95 4.64
CA PHE A 114 -5.17 12.73 3.55
C PHE A 114 -4.14 13.65 2.87
N VAL A 115 -3.37 14.39 3.65
CA VAL A 115 -2.31 15.27 3.12
C VAL A 115 -1.20 14.44 2.46
N GLN A 116 -0.78 13.34 3.10
CA GLN A 116 0.29 12.48 2.60
C GLN A 116 -0.06 11.83 1.26
N VAL A 117 -1.31 11.41 1.05
CA VAL A 117 -1.75 10.85 -0.25
C VAL A 117 -1.49 11.84 -1.39
N PHE A 118 -1.83 13.12 -1.20
CA PHE A 118 -1.56 14.13 -2.22
C PHE A 118 -0.07 14.35 -2.44
N LEU A 119 0.72 14.44 -1.36
CA LEU A 119 2.17 14.61 -1.47
C LEU A 119 2.83 13.42 -2.19
N ILE A 120 2.42 12.20 -1.86
CA ILE A 120 2.95 10.99 -2.50
C ILE A 120 2.57 10.95 -3.98
N VAL A 121 1.30 11.14 -4.31
CA VAL A 121 0.82 11.07 -5.70
C VAL A 121 1.46 12.16 -6.55
N ILE A 122 1.47 13.41 -6.07
CA ILE A 122 2.08 14.54 -6.79
C ILE A 122 3.59 14.32 -6.92
N GLY A 123 4.27 13.94 -5.84
CA GLY A 123 5.71 13.67 -5.85
C GLY A 123 6.09 12.57 -6.85
N MET A 124 5.32 11.49 -6.89
CA MET A 124 5.56 10.40 -7.85
C MET A 124 5.25 10.81 -9.30
N ILE A 125 4.17 11.58 -9.54
CA ILE A 125 3.88 12.11 -10.88
C ILE A 125 5.01 13.03 -11.36
N ILE A 126 5.55 13.88 -10.49
CA ILE A 126 6.68 14.74 -10.80
C ILE A 126 7.96 13.91 -11.02
N ALA A 127 8.17 12.85 -10.25
CA ALA A 127 9.36 12.00 -10.38
C ALA A 127 9.45 11.29 -11.75
N VAL A 128 8.29 10.93 -12.36
CA VAL A 128 8.29 10.23 -13.67
C VAL A 128 9.01 11.01 -14.76
N PRO A 129 8.69 12.29 -15.08
CA PRO A 129 9.39 13.03 -16.12
C PRO A 129 10.87 13.28 -15.79
N PHE A 130 11.22 13.51 -14.53
CA PHE A 130 12.62 13.64 -14.12
C PHE A 130 13.41 12.35 -14.34
N ALA A 131 12.89 11.22 -13.88
CA ALA A 131 13.49 9.91 -14.07
C ALA A 131 13.61 9.55 -15.56
N MET A 132 12.57 9.87 -16.34
CA MET A 132 12.54 9.65 -17.78
C MET A 132 13.62 10.49 -18.51
N ASN A 133 13.75 11.76 -18.15
CA ASN A 133 14.77 12.64 -18.73
C ASN A 133 16.18 12.15 -18.36
N TYR A 134 16.39 11.75 -17.10
CA TYR A 134 17.66 11.19 -16.65
C TYR A 134 18.04 9.90 -17.36
N ALA A 135 17.05 9.08 -17.72
CA ALA A 135 17.23 7.87 -18.51
C ALA A 135 17.58 8.14 -19.99
N GLY A 136 17.38 9.36 -20.47
CA GLY A 136 17.58 9.72 -21.88
C GLY A 136 16.34 9.52 -22.76
N GLY A 137 15.15 9.48 -22.13
CA GLY A 137 13.85 9.35 -22.80
C GLY A 137 13.37 7.90 -22.94
N TRP A 138 12.11 7.76 -23.38
CA TRP A 138 11.45 6.47 -23.47
C TRP A 138 12.17 5.47 -24.41
N GLY A 139 12.76 5.96 -25.52
CA GLY A 139 13.51 5.10 -26.45
C GLY A 139 14.73 4.43 -25.80
N GLN A 140 15.44 5.16 -24.93
CA GLN A 140 16.57 4.59 -24.17
C GLN A 140 16.09 3.60 -23.10
N VAL A 141 14.96 3.91 -22.43
CA VAL A 141 14.38 2.99 -21.46
C VAL A 141 14.01 1.68 -22.13
N THR A 142 13.28 1.71 -23.25
CA THR A 142 12.84 0.50 -23.95
C THR A 142 13.99 -0.32 -24.53
N ALA A 143 15.07 0.34 -24.95
CA ALA A 143 16.26 -0.33 -25.48
C ALA A 143 17.09 -1.07 -24.40
N ASN A 144 16.93 -0.70 -23.13
CA ASN A 144 17.73 -1.23 -22.01
C ASN A 144 16.94 -2.05 -21.01
N ILE A 145 15.74 -2.49 -21.37
CA ILE A 145 14.91 -3.42 -20.58
C ILE A 145 14.82 -4.78 -21.29
N PRO A 146 14.72 -5.89 -20.54
CA PRO A 146 14.53 -7.23 -21.11
C PRO A 146 13.27 -7.30 -21.98
N GLU A 147 13.30 -8.16 -22.99
CA GLU A 147 12.10 -8.47 -23.79
C GLU A 147 10.96 -8.96 -22.89
N GLY A 148 9.75 -8.53 -23.21
CA GLY A 148 8.57 -8.87 -22.43
C GLY A 148 8.30 -7.96 -21.22
N THR A 149 9.26 -7.11 -20.76
CA THR A 149 9.05 -6.21 -19.60
C THR A 149 7.81 -5.32 -19.74
N LEU A 150 7.41 -4.98 -20.95
CA LEU A 150 6.18 -4.22 -21.23
C LEU A 150 4.92 -5.08 -21.38
N SER A 151 5.02 -6.40 -21.19
CA SER A 151 3.85 -7.28 -21.18
C SER A 151 3.05 -7.12 -19.88
N MET A 152 1.74 -7.01 -20.00
CA MET A 152 0.84 -6.92 -18.84
C MET A 152 0.71 -8.25 -18.07
N PHE A 153 1.12 -9.37 -18.66
CA PHE A 153 0.91 -10.72 -18.11
C PHE A 153 2.20 -11.51 -17.90
N GLN A 154 3.37 -10.88 -17.99
CA GLN A 154 4.65 -11.59 -17.88
C GLN A 154 4.86 -12.19 -16.47
N GLY A 155 4.52 -11.45 -15.42
CA GLY A 155 4.74 -11.87 -14.04
C GLY A 155 3.50 -12.45 -13.34
N TYR A 156 2.33 -12.26 -13.93
CA TYR A 156 1.07 -12.76 -13.39
C TYR A 156 0.22 -13.36 -14.52
N ASP A 157 -0.05 -14.65 -14.40
CA ASP A 157 -1.08 -15.32 -15.20
C ASP A 157 -2.48 -15.00 -14.64
N LEU A 158 -3.50 -15.43 -15.35
CA LEU A 158 -4.89 -15.20 -14.94
C LEU A 158 -5.19 -15.79 -13.56
N PHE A 159 -4.62 -16.97 -13.25
CA PHE A 159 -4.83 -17.61 -11.96
C PHE A 159 -4.16 -16.81 -10.82
N GLY A 160 -2.96 -16.28 -11.06
CA GLY A 160 -2.27 -15.39 -10.12
C GLY A 160 -3.06 -14.11 -9.84
N ILE A 161 -3.62 -13.48 -10.88
CA ILE A 161 -4.47 -12.28 -10.73
C ILE A 161 -5.71 -12.59 -9.90
N ILE A 162 -6.42 -13.68 -10.20
CA ILE A 162 -7.61 -14.11 -9.43
C ILE A 162 -7.23 -14.37 -7.97
N SER A 163 -6.11 -15.07 -7.74
CA SER A 163 -5.60 -15.35 -6.39
C SER A 163 -5.32 -14.07 -5.60
N LEU A 164 -4.72 -13.06 -6.23
CA LEU A 164 -4.51 -11.74 -5.61
C LEU A 164 -5.83 -11.05 -5.28
N VAL A 165 -6.82 -11.07 -6.18
CA VAL A 165 -8.15 -10.48 -5.91
C VAL A 165 -8.80 -11.14 -4.71
N ILE A 166 -8.79 -12.47 -4.64
CA ILE A 166 -9.35 -13.23 -3.51
C ILE A 166 -8.59 -12.88 -2.23
N MET A 167 -7.26 -12.90 -2.27
CA MET A 167 -6.41 -12.59 -1.13
C MET A 167 -6.68 -11.19 -0.58
N TYR A 168 -6.70 -10.16 -1.44
CA TYR A 168 -6.95 -8.79 -0.99
C TYR A 168 -8.39 -8.59 -0.52
N THR A 169 -9.38 -9.20 -1.19
CA THR A 169 -10.78 -9.13 -0.75
C THR A 169 -10.94 -9.76 0.64
N ALA A 170 -10.34 -10.92 0.87
CA ALA A 170 -10.35 -11.58 2.17
C ALA A 170 -9.64 -10.72 3.24
N THR A 171 -8.42 -10.25 2.94
CA THR A 171 -7.61 -9.44 3.85
C THR A 171 -8.34 -8.16 4.26
N PHE A 172 -8.87 -7.40 3.31
CA PHE A 172 -9.56 -6.15 3.60
C PHE A 172 -10.96 -6.34 4.19
N SER A 173 -11.58 -7.52 4.05
CA SER A 173 -12.86 -7.83 4.70
C SER A 173 -12.74 -8.03 6.21
N VAL A 174 -11.56 -8.46 6.69
CA VAL A 174 -11.30 -8.70 8.11
C VAL A 174 -10.24 -7.78 8.69
N GLY A 175 -9.43 -7.14 7.84
CA GLY A 175 -8.35 -6.23 8.25
C GLY A 175 -8.89 -4.99 8.95
N GLN A 176 -8.41 -4.75 10.16
CA GLN A 176 -8.84 -3.62 10.98
C GLN A 176 -8.60 -2.28 10.26
N GLU A 177 -7.57 -2.18 9.46
CA GLU A 177 -7.19 -0.95 8.72
C GLU A 177 -8.28 -0.49 7.74
N ALA A 178 -8.86 -1.41 6.96
CA ALA A 178 -9.92 -1.09 6.01
C ALA A 178 -11.28 -1.00 6.71
N VAL A 179 -11.58 -1.98 7.57
CA VAL A 179 -12.90 -2.12 8.21
C VAL A 179 -13.17 -0.99 9.20
N SER A 180 -12.17 -0.49 9.94
CA SER A 180 -12.33 0.65 10.85
C SER A 180 -12.76 1.93 10.13
N ARG A 181 -12.31 2.13 8.89
CA ARG A 181 -12.71 3.28 8.06
C ARG A 181 -14.16 3.16 7.60
N PHE A 182 -14.63 1.95 7.28
CA PHE A 182 -16.06 1.72 6.99
C PHE A 182 -16.92 1.94 8.23
N TYR A 183 -16.49 1.50 9.42
CA TYR A 183 -17.18 1.76 10.68
C TYR A 183 -17.23 3.26 11.02
N ALA A 184 -16.19 4.01 10.70
CA ALA A 184 -16.11 5.45 10.96
C ALA A 184 -16.84 6.31 9.92
N ALA A 185 -17.31 5.74 8.81
CA ALA A 185 -18.02 6.48 7.77
C ALA A 185 -19.30 7.12 8.33
N ARG A 186 -19.68 8.31 7.83
CA ARG A 186 -20.86 9.04 8.29
C ARG A 186 -22.15 8.24 8.11
N ASP A 187 -22.30 7.60 6.97
CA ASP A 187 -23.46 6.79 6.60
C ASP A 187 -23.07 5.67 5.62
N GLU A 188 -24.01 4.80 5.27
CA GLU A 188 -23.77 3.66 4.37
C GLU A 188 -23.39 4.11 2.95
N LYS A 189 -23.92 5.25 2.48
CA LYS A 189 -23.58 5.82 1.16
C LYS A 189 -22.14 6.31 1.15
N ALA A 190 -21.69 6.95 2.24
CA ALA A 190 -20.30 7.38 2.38
C ALA A 190 -19.34 6.19 2.44
N ALA A 191 -19.68 5.12 3.15
CA ALA A 191 -18.89 3.89 3.19
C ALA A 191 -18.72 3.28 1.79
N LYS A 192 -19.82 3.15 1.04
CA LYS A 192 -19.82 2.65 -0.34
C LYS A 192 -19.04 3.56 -1.28
N GLY A 193 -19.29 4.87 -1.21
CA GLY A 193 -18.60 5.88 -2.04
C GLY A 193 -17.11 5.92 -1.79
N GLY A 194 -16.68 5.80 -0.53
CA GLY A 194 -15.28 5.71 -0.14
C GLY A 194 -14.58 4.48 -0.74
N ALA A 195 -15.23 3.32 -0.74
CA ALA A 195 -14.70 2.12 -1.36
C ALA A 195 -14.54 2.27 -2.88
N TRP A 196 -15.51 2.88 -3.57
CA TRP A 196 -15.41 3.18 -4.99
C TRP A 196 -14.29 4.18 -5.31
N LEU A 197 -14.17 5.24 -4.51
CA LEU A 197 -13.09 6.21 -4.67
C LEU A 197 -11.73 5.54 -4.47
N ALA A 198 -11.58 4.70 -3.44
CA ALA A 198 -10.37 3.94 -3.22
C ALA A 198 -10.03 3.03 -4.41
N ALA A 199 -11.02 2.35 -5.00
CA ALA A 199 -10.84 1.55 -6.20
C ALA A 199 -10.30 2.38 -7.37
N MET A 200 -10.95 3.52 -7.69
CA MET A 200 -10.55 4.40 -8.79
C MET A 200 -9.12 4.94 -8.59
N VAL A 201 -8.80 5.38 -7.38
CA VAL A 201 -7.45 5.85 -7.05
C VAL A 201 -6.42 4.74 -7.24
N ASN A 202 -6.69 3.52 -6.79
CA ASN A 202 -5.78 2.39 -6.98
C ASN A 202 -5.56 2.07 -8.47
N PHE A 203 -6.60 2.12 -9.30
CA PHE A 203 -6.45 1.87 -10.76
C PHE A 203 -5.53 2.89 -11.42
N ILE A 204 -5.68 4.17 -11.09
CA ILE A 204 -4.83 5.24 -11.65
C ILE A 204 -3.42 5.14 -11.08
N TYR A 205 -3.32 4.98 -9.76
CA TYR A 205 -2.03 4.95 -9.05
C TYR A 205 -1.17 3.75 -9.42
N ALA A 206 -1.76 2.60 -9.77
CA ALA A 206 -1.03 1.37 -10.08
C ALA A 206 0.06 1.53 -11.14
N PHE A 207 -0.17 2.38 -12.13
CA PHE A 207 0.77 2.59 -13.25
C PHE A 207 1.96 3.47 -12.89
N ILE A 208 1.80 4.42 -11.95
CA ILE A 208 2.86 5.39 -11.62
C ILE A 208 4.10 4.68 -11.05
N PRO A 209 4.02 3.91 -9.94
CA PRO A 209 5.17 3.21 -9.39
C PRO A 209 5.70 2.13 -10.34
N THR A 210 4.82 1.51 -11.15
CA THR A 210 5.24 0.51 -12.14
C THR A 210 6.11 1.13 -13.23
N ILE A 211 5.75 2.30 -13.75
CA ILE A 211 6.56 3.03 -14.73
C ILE A 211 7.90 3.46 -14.12
N LEU A 212 7.90 3.99 -12.90
CA LEU A 212 9.14 4.33 -12.19
C LEU A 212 10.03 3.11 -11.99
N GLY A 213 9.46 1.95 -11.64
CA GLY A 213 10.19 0.68 -11.53
C GLY A 213 10.83 0.24 -12.84
N ILE A 214 10.13 0.38 -13.97
CA ILE A 214 10.67 0.08 -15.30
C ILE A 214 11.83 1.03 -15.65
N ILE A 215 11.69 2.34 -15.39
CA ILE A 215 12.75 3.31 -15.62
C ILE A 215 13.98 2.99 -14.74
N THR A 216 13.76 2.64 -13.47
CA THR A 216 14.84 2.25 -12.55
C THR A 216 15.57 1.00 -13.05
N LEU A 217 14.85 0.00 -13.53
CA LEU A 217 15.45 -1.20 -14.13
C LEU A 217 16.32 -0.85 -15.34
N ALA A 218 15.83 0.01 -16.23
CA ALA A 218 16.61 0.48 -17.37
C ALA A 218 17.90 1.22 -16.94
N LEU A 219 17.80 2.07 -15.92
CA LEU A 219 18.96 2.81 -15.38
C LEU A 219 20.01 1.89 -14.76
N ILE A 220 19.59 0.83 -14.09
CA ILE A 220 20.50 -0.22 -13.56
C ILE A 220 21.20 -0.94 -14.73
N ASN A 221 20.44 -1.35 -15.75
CA ASN A 221 21.01 -2.02 -16.92
C ASN A 221 21.95 -1.12 -17.74
N MET A 222 21.76 0.20 -17.71
CA MET A 222 22.67 1.19 -18.30
C MET A 222 23.93 1.41 -17.44
N GLY A 223 24.02 0.80 -16.23
CA GLY A 223 25.14 1.01 -15.31
C GLY A 223 25.14 2.39 -14.63
N LYS A 224 24.03 3.14 -14.69
CA LYS A 224 23.91 4.45 -14.04
C LYS A 224 23.65 4.34 -12.52
N PHE A 225 23.18 3.18 -12.06
CA PHE A 225 23.04 2.83 -10.65
C PHE A 225 23.60 1.44 -10.38
N SER A 226 24.25 1.25 -9.23
CA SER A 226 24.68 -0.07 -8.78
C SER A 226 23.50 -0.80 -8.13
N SER A 227 23.35 -2.09 -8.45
CA SER A 227 22.35 -2.95 -7.82
C SER A 227 22.54 -3.13 -6.31
N ASP A 228 23.71 -2.79 -5.79
CA ASP A 228 24.07 -2.93 -4.36
C ASP A 228 23.55 -1.75 -3.51
N GLN A 229 22.91 -0.76 -4.14
CA GLN A 229 22.36 0.41 -3.46
C GLN A 229 20.87 0.27 -3.12
N PHE A 230 20.24 -0.91 -3.43
CA PHE A 230 18.80 -1.14 -3.21
C PHE A 230 18.53 -2.48 -2.46
#